data_5a971d24777ce1326f153c874b1d7755
#
_entry.id   5a971d24777ce1326f153c874b1d7755
#
_cell.length_a   1.000
_cell.length_b   1.000
_cell.length_c   1.000
_cell.angle_alpha   90.00
_cell.angle_beta   90.00
_cell.angle_gamma   90.00
#
_symmetry.space_group_name_H-M   'P 1'
#
loop_
_entity.id
_entity.type
_entity.pdbx_description
1 polymer ?
#
loop_
_entity_poly.entity_id
_entity_poly.type
_entity_poly.pdbx_seq_one_letter_code
_entity_poly.pdbx_strand_id
1 'polypeptide(L)'
;MDYENIDDEAALFGVLADPTRLKLLRLLAQQREPNALCVNALACRLGVTQSAVSQHLRVLKSAGLVKGERRGYRIHYFINQETLMQAQQQISSALRLEERISDGNSQEK
;
A
#
# COMPACT_ATOMS: atom_id res chain seq x y z
N MET A 1 -6.26 4.93 27.60
CA MET A 1 -5.61 4.84 26.29
C MET A 1 -5.86 3.49 25.66
N ASP A 2 -6.13 3.47 24.39
CA ASP A 2 -6.60 2.28 23.72
C ASP A 2 -5.53 1.71 22.80
N TYR A 3 -5.11 0.48 23.07
CA TYR A 3 -4.09 -0.18 22.25
C TYR A 3 -4.65 -1.42 21.54
N GLU A 4 -5.95 -1.48 21.36
CA GLU A 4 -6.57 -2.68 20.80
C GLU A 4 -6.01 -3.09 19.45
N ASN A 5 -5.73 -2.12 18.60
CA ASN A 5 -5.33 -2.39 17.22
C ASN A 5 -3.85 -2.18 16.98
N ILE A 6 -3.07 -2.07 18.04
CA ILE A 6 -1.65 -1.77 17.90
C ILE A 6 -0.91 -2.83 17.10
N ASP A 7 -1.20 -4.09 17.36
CA ASP A 7 -0.50 -5.17 16.66
C ASP A 7 -0.83 -5.16 15.18
N ASP A 8 -2.08 -4.91 14.85
CA ASP A 8 -2.51 -4.82 13.46
C ASP A 8 -1.87 -3.62 12.77
N GLU A 9 -1.82 -2.50 13.45
CA GLU A 9 -1.19 -1.30 12.91
C GLU A 9 0.30 -1.52 12.68
N ALA A 10 0.97 -2.14 13.65
CA ALA A 10 2.39 -2.42 13.50
C ALA A 10 2.65 -3.38 12.36
N ALA A 11 1.78 -4.37 12.18
CA ALA A 11 1.91 -5.31 11.07
C ALA A 11 1.79 -4.60 9.73
N LEU A 12 0.85 -3.67 9.62
CA LEU A 12 0.67 -2.87 8.40
C LEU A 12 1.92 -2.05 8.11
N PHE A 13 2.45 -1.37 9.13
CA PHE A 13 3.67 -0.58 8.95
C PHE A 13 4.84 -1.48 8.55
N GLY A 14 4.90 -2.69 9.11
CA GLY A 14 5.94 -3.64 8.75
C GLY A 14 5.87 -4.05 7.29
N VAL A 15 4.67 -4.24 6.77
CA VAL A 15 4.48 -4.54 5.35
C VAL A 15 5.00 -3.41 4.49
N LEU A 16 4.77 -2.18 4.90
CA LEU A 16 5.20 -1.00 4.14
C LEU A 16 6.67 -0.67 4.32
N ALA A 17 7.33 -1.22 5.34
CA ALA A 17 8.71 -0.87 5.67
C ALA A 17 9.73 -1.69 4.87
N ASP A 18 9.49 -1.83 3.59
CA ASP A 18 10.39 -2.55 2.67
C ASP A 18 10.51 -1.75 1.39
N PRO A 19 11.76 -1.40 0.98
CA PRO A 19 11.93 -0.53 -0.18
C PRO A 19 11.33 -1.10 -1.46
N THR A 20 11.44 -2.41 -1.67
CA THR A 20 10.90 -3.01 -2.88
C THR A 20 9.38 -2.96 -2.88
N ARG A 21 8.76 -3.21 -1.74
CA ARG A 21 7.30 -3.13 -1.66
C ARG A 21 6.81 -1.69 -1.87
N LEU A 22 7.53 -0.71 -1.33
CA LEU A 22 7.17 0.68 -1.59
C LEU A 22 7.31 1.04 -3.07
N LYS A 23 8.36 0.55 -3.72
CA LYS A 23 8.52 0.76 -5.16
C LYS A 23 7.40 0.12 -5.95
N LEU A 24 7.01 -1.10 -5.56
CA LEU A 24 5.89 -1.78 -6.20
C LEU A 24 4.61 -0.98 -6.08
N LEU A 25 4.31 -0.52 -4.87
CA LEU A 25 3.10 0.29 -4.67
C LEU A 25 3.13 1.56 -5.49
N ARG A 26 4.30 2.19 -5.57
CA ARG A 26 4.42 3.40 -6.37
C ARG A 26 4.19 3.14 -7.85
N LEU A 27 4.74 2.04 -8.37
CA LEU A 27 4.50 1.66 -9.76
C LEU A 27 3.03 1.38 -10.01
N LEU A 28 2.38 0.65 -9.10
CA LEU A 28 0.97 0.33 -9.26
C LEU A 28 0.10 1.57 -9.18
N ALA A 29 0.49 2.52 -8.33
CA ALA A 29 -0.25 3.77 -8.19
C ALA A 29 -0.19 4.63 -9.46
N GLN A 30 0.88 4.48 -10.22
CA GLN A 30 1.10 5.30 -11.41
C GLN A 30 0.58 4.64 -12.70
N GLN A 31 0.23 3.37 -12.63
CA GLN A 31 -0.22 2.69 -13.84
C GLN A 31 -1.59 3.19 -14.27
N ARG A 32 -1.86 3.07 -15.56
CA ARG A 32 -3.13 3.50 -16.14
C ARG A 32 -3.68 2.41 -17.04
N GLU A 33 -4.99 2.25 -17.00
CA GLU A 33 -5.65 1.39 -17.96
C GLU A 33 -5.48 1.95 -19.35
N PRO A 34 -5.27 1.13 -20.37
CA PRO A 34 -5.27 -0.34 -20.35
C PRO A 34 -3.90 -0.95 -20.06
N ASN A 35 -2.93 -0.18 -19.64
CA ASN A 35 -1.55 -0.60 -19.50
C ASN A 35 -1.26 -1.14 -18.09
N ALA A 36 -2.18 -1.91 -17.56
CA ALA A 36 -2.00 -2.50 -16.24
C ALA A 36 -0.80 -3.45 -16.22
N LEU A 37 -0.10 -3.49 -15.11
CA LEU A 37 1.17 -4.20 -15.01
C LEU A 37 0.97 -5.60 -14.44
N CYS A 38 1.61 -6.57 -15.08
CA CYS A 38 1.67 -7.95 -14.59
C CYS A 38 3.03 -8.18 -13.91
N VAL A 39 3.18 -9.35 -13.31
CA VAL A 39 4.42 -9.68 -12.57
C VAL A 39 5.66 -9.49 -13.44
N ASN A 40 5.58 -9.93 -14.68
CA ASN A 40 6.70 -9.83 -15.60
C ASN A 40 7.13 -8.38 -15.81
N ALA A 41 6.16 -7.51 -16.06
CA ALA A 41 6.45 -6.11 -16.29
C ALA A 41 6.98 -5.43 -15.02
N LEU A 42 6.43 -5.79 -13.87
CA LEU A 42 6.90 -5.24 -12.61
C LEU A 42 8.34 -5.66 -12.32
N ALA A 43 8.65 -6.93 -12.54
CA ALA A 43 10.01 -7.43 -12.34
C ALA A 43 11.00 -6.69 -13.22
N CYS A 44 10.63 -6.50 -14.46
CA CYS A 44 11.45 -5.78 -15.43
C CYS A 44 11.72 -4.35 -14.97
N ARG A 45 10.66 -3.65 -14.56
CA ARG A 45 10.78 -2.27 -14.12
C ARG A 45 11.63 -2.11 -12.89
N LEU A 46 11.57 -3.09 -11.98
CA LEU A 46 12.30 -3.01 -10.72
C LEU A 46 13.69 -3.62 -10.79
N GLY A 47 13.99 -4.35 -11.86
CA GLY A 47 15.28 -5.01 -11.98
C GLY A 47 15.46 -6.14 -11.00
N VAL A 48 14.39 -6.85 -10.66
CA VAL A 48 14.43 -7.98 -9.74
C VAL A 48 13.78 -9.18 -10.42
N THR A 49 13.84 -10.35 -9.77
CA THR A 49 13.28 -11.55 -10.34
C THR A 49 11.75 -11.55 -10.22
N GLN A 50 11.11 -12.32 -11.11
CA GLN A 50 9.66 -12.50 -11.01
C GLN A 50 9.27 -13.16 -9.68
N SER A 51 10.10 -14.08 -9.22
CA SER A 51 9.87 -14.75 -7.96
C SER A 51 9.84 -13.77 -6.79
N ALA A 52 10.79 -12.83 -6.78
CA ALA A 52 10.83 -11.80 -5.74
C ALA A 52 9.59 -10.91 -5.78
N VAL A 53 9.19 -10.49 -6.99
CA VAL A 53 7.98 -9.68 -7.15
C VAL A 53 6.77 -10.44 -6.65
N SER A 54 6.65 -11.72 -7.02
CA SER A 54 5.51 -12.53 -6.59
C SER A 54 5.43 -12.63 -5.08
N GLN A 55 6.58 -12.77 -4.41
CA GLN A 55 6.59 -12.85 -2.95
C GLN A 55 6.16 -11.53 -2.32
N HIS A 56 6.66 -10.42 -2.84
CA HIS A 56 6.27 -9.12 -2.33
C HIS A 56 4.78 -8.84 -2.57
N LEU A 57 4.28 -9.22 -3.74
CA LEU A 57 2.86 -9.04 -4.04
C LEU A 57 1.99 -9.88 -3.11
N ARG A 58 2.45 -11.08 -2.77
CA ARG A 58 1.71 -11.93 -1.84
C ARG A 58 1.57 -11.26 -0.48
N VAL A 59 2.66 -10.67 0.01
CA VAL A 59 2.62 -9.96 1.29
C VAL A 59 1.67 -8.77 1.23
N LEU A 60 1.76 -7.98 0.16
CA LEU A 60 0.88 -6.82 -0.03
C LEU A 60 -0.57 -7.24 -0.15
N LYS A 61 -0.82 -8.34 -0.86
CA LYS A 61 -2.18 -8.84 -1.03
C LYS A 61 -2.76 -9.35 0.29
N SER A 62 -1.94 -10.04 1.08
CA SER A 62 -2.38 -10.51 2.40
C SER A 62 -2.75 -9.36 3.31
N ALA A 63 -2.09 -8.24 3.17
CA ALA A 63 -2.41 -7.04 3.94
C ALA A 63 -3.58 -6.26 3.34
N GLY A 64 -4.12 -6.72 2.22
CA GLY A 64 -5.25 -6.05 1.57
C GLY A 64 -4.88 -4.80 0.78
N LEU A 65 -3.59 -4.54 0.60
CA LEU A 65 -3.16 -3.30 -0.06
C LEU A 65 -3.20 -3.38 -1.58
N VAL A 66 -3.12 -4.59 -2.12
CA VAL A 66 -3.25 -4.79 -3.57
C VAL A 66 -4.24 -5.90 -3.84
N LYS A 67 -4.80 -5.87 -5.04
CA LYS A 67 -5.69 -6.93 -5.51
C LYS A 67 -5.25 -7.34 -6.90
N GLY A 68 -5.50 -8.60 -7.26
CA GLY A 68 -5.20 -9.12 -8.58
C GLY A 68 -6.46 -9.34 -9.37
N GLU A 69 -6.40 -9.06 -10.67
CA GLU A 69 -7.49 -9.32 -11.58
C GLU A 69 -6.99 -10.18 -12.72
N ARG A 70 -7.71 -11.27 -12.98
CA ARG A 70 -7.35 -12.12 -14.08
C ARG A 70 -7.78 -11.50 -15.41
N ARG A 71 -6.84 -11.41 -16.33
CA ARG A 71 -7.12 -10.90 -17.68
C ARG A 71 -6.50 -11.87 -18.66
N GLY A 72 -7.34 -12.76 -19.18
CA GLY A 72 -6.88 -13.89 -19.96
C GLY A 72 -6.15 -14.88 -19.06
N TYR A 73 -4.90 -15.23 -19.40
CA TYR A 73 -4.10 -16.11 -18.56
C TYR A 73 -3.07 -15.33 -17.74
N ARG A 74 -3.20 -14.02 -17.66
CA ARG A 74 -2.32 -13.19 -16.83
C ARG A 74 -3.11 -12.59 -15.70
N ILE A 75 -2.41 -12.26 -14.62
CA ILE A 75 -3.01 -11.54 -13.50
C ILE A 75 -2.35 -10.17 -13.46
N HIS A 76 -3.18 -9.13 -13.47
CA HIS A 76 -2.74 -7.75 -13.34
C HIS A 76 -3.06 -7.28 -11.94
N TYR A 77 -2.21 -6.43 -11.39
CA TYR A 77 -2.30 -6.03 -9.99
C TYR A 77 -2.64 -4.55 -9.88
N PHE A 78 -3.45 -4.23 -8.89
CA PHE A 78 -3.94 -2.87 -8.65
C PHE A 78 -3.90 -2.57 -7.17
N ILE A 79 -3.73 -1.30 -6.82
CA ILE A 79 -3.84 -0.89 -5.43
C ILE A 79 -5.31 -0.96 -5.01
N ASN A 80 -5.53 -1.50 -3.81
CA ASN A 80 -6.84 -1.44 -3.20
C ASN A 80 -6.97 -0.08 -2.53
N GLN A 81 -7.61 0.86 -3.21
CA GLN A 81 -7.68 2.24 -2.74
C GLN A 81 -8.40 2.37 -1.42
N GLU A 82 -9.42 1.57 -1.21
CA GLU A 82 -10.18 1.62 0.03
C GLU A 82 -9.31 1.26 1.22
N THR A 83 -8.56 0.17 1.10
CA THR A 83 -7.65 -0.25 2.18
C THR A 83 -6.57 0.80 2.43
N LEU A 84 -6.05 1.39 1.36
CA LEU A 84 -5.03 2.43 1.50
C LEU A 84 -5.57 3.64 2.23
N MET A 85 -6.79 4.06 1.91
CA MET A 85 -7.42 5.19 2.59
C MET A 85 -7.66 4.88 4.06
N GLN A 86 -8.09 3.66 4.36
CA GLN A 86 -8.26 3.24 5.73
C GLN A 86 -6.95 3.27 6.51
N ALA A 87 -5.87 2.84 5.87
CA ALA A 87 -4.55 2.89 6.49
C ALA A 87 -4.12 4.31 6.79
N GLN A 88 -4.37 5.23 5.86
CA GLN A 88 -4.07 6.63 6.08
C GLN A 88 -4.83 7.19 7.27
N GLN A 89 -6.10 6.86 7.39
CA GLN A 89 -6.90 7.30 8.50
C GLN A 89 -6.42 6.73 9.83
N GLN A 90 -6.01 5.48 9.80
CA GLN A 90 -5.47 4.85 11.00
C GLN A 90 -4.18 5.53 11.46
N ILE A 91 -3.31 5.87 10.52
CA ILE A 91 -2.07 6.56 10.84
C ILE A 91 -2.37 7.92 11.46
N SER A 92 -3.24 8.69 10.82
CA SER A 92 -3.61 10.02 11.33
C SER A 92 -4.21 9.92 12.72
N SER A 93 -5.10 8.97 12.91
CA SER A 93 -5.79 8.78 14.17
C SER A 93 -4.83 8.34 15.27
N ALA A 94 -3.98 7.35 14.97
CA ALA A 94 -3.04 6.82 15.94
C ALA A 94 -2.05 7.88 16.42
N LEU A 95 -1.64 8.75 15.53
CA LEU A 95 -0.68 9.80 15.86
C LEU A 95 -1.34 11.14 16.15
N ARG A 96 -2.66 11.22 16.06
CA ARG A 96 -3.46 12.41 16.33
C ARG A 96 -3.05 13.60 15.46
N LEU A 97 -2.65 13.31 14.23
CA LEU A 97 -2.17 14.37 13.34
C LEU A 97 -3.28 15.30 12.93
N GLU A 98 -4.48 14.76 12.69
CA GLU A 98 -5.62 15.60 12.30
C GLU A 98 -6.03 16.55 13.39
N GLU A 99 -6.09 16.06 14.62
CA GLU A 99 -6.42 16.88 15.77
C GLU A 99 -5.44 18.01 15.94
N ARG A 100 -4.15 17.69 15.81
CA ARG A 100 -3.10 18.69 15.94
C ARG A 100 -3.20 19.77 14.89
N ILE A 101 -3.47 19.36 13.67
CA ILE A 101 -3.60 20.30 12.56
C ILE A 101 -4.78 21.22 12.80
N SER A 102 -5.92 20.68 13.22
CA SER A 102 -7.10 21.47 13.51
C SER A 102 -6.84 22.47 14.62
N ASP A 103 -6.19 22.02 15.69
CA ASP A 103 -5.86 22.91 16.81
C ASP A 103 -4.91 23.99 16.39
N GLY A 104 -3.89 23.63 15.61
CA GLY A 104 -2.93 24.59 15.11
C GLY A 104 -3.60 25.66 14.27
N ASN A 105 -4.50 25.27 13.42
CA ASN A 105 -5.24 26.20 12.58
C ASN A 105 -6.10 27.13 13.44
N SER A 106 -6.75 26.60 14.44
CA SER A 106 -7.57 27.46 15.28
C SER A 106 -6.75 28.44 16.06
N GLN A 107 -5.53 28.16 16.34
CA GLN A 107 -4.68 29.01 17.13
C GLN A 107 -3.99 30.10 16.36
N GLU A 108 -4.05 30.00 15.07
CA GLU A 108 -3.33 30.95 14.24
C GLU A 108 -4.07 32.22 13.96
N LYS A 109 -4.91 32.62 14.77
CA LYS A 109 -5.69 33.83 14.53
C LYS A 109 -4.89 35.07 14.52
#